data_935eb9de88e19ef9acd42e124ff371f6
#
_entry.id   935eb9de88e19ef9acd42e124ff371f6
#
_cell.length_a   1.000
_cell.length_b   1.000
_cell.length_c   1.000
_cell.angle_alpha   90.00
_cell.angle_beta   90.00
_cell.angle_gamma   90.00
#
_symmetry.space_group_name_H-M   'P 1'
#
loop_
_entity.id
_entity.type
_entity.pdbx_description
1 polymer ?
#
loop_
_entity_poly.entity_id
_entity_poly.type
_entity_poly.pdbx_seq_one_letter_code
_entity_poly.pdbx_strand_id
1 'polypeptide(L)'
;MKRVLSILFLLTLALGARAQGKNIPLLDKVEGHRVTFHYTYSLSQKGSSFTPITEGDVTVEGNAYILQGLGMEVISDGTTRWTLDRDAKEAMVEKVQKEDLFTNPALFISSYKDYMDRIKVNASGSDSLDVTLTLDDETKARFVLKDIVFGARKGKSDFSLTEKSLPDYLITDLR
;
A
#
# COMPACT_ATOMS: atom_id res chain seq x y z
N MET A 1 -58.31 20.73 21.89
CA MET A 1 -57.53 20.76 20.67
C MET A 1 -56.18 21.37 20.93
N LYS A 2 -55.32 20.77 21.79
CA LYS A 2 -53.96 21.28 22.11
C LYS A 2 -52.91 20.13 22.37
N ARG A 3 -53.10 18.97 21.75
CA ARG A 3 -52.18 17.81 21.97
C ARG A 3 -51.65 17.12 20.71
N VAL A 4 -51.78 17.72 19.53
CA VAL A 4 -51.38 17.11 18.25
C VAL A 4 -50.15 17.79 17.61
N LEU A 5 -49.64 18.90 18.20
CA LEU A 5 -48.57 19.70 17.58
C LEU A 5 -47.17 19.38 18.11
N SER A 6 -46.99 18.44 19.05
CA SER A 6 -45.67 18.11 19.65
C SER A 6 -44.99 16.87 19.11
N ILE A 7 -45.61 16.14 18.17
CA ILE A 7 -45.03 14.88 17.64
C ILE A 7 -44.33 15.07 16.28
N LEU A 8 -44.47 16.23 15.64
CA LEU A 8 -43.93 16.47 14.29
C LEU A 8 -42.51 17.08 14.29
N PHE A 9 -41.91 17.36 15.45
CA PHE A 9 -40.59 18.02 15.54
C PHE A 9 -39.45 17.06 15.92
N LEU A 10 -39.72 15.77 16.10
CA LEU A 10 -38.71 14.75 16.50
C LEU A 10 -38.29 13.80 15.38
N LEU A 11 -38.78 14.01 14.14
CA LEU A 11 -38.53 13.10 13.01
C LEU A 11 -37.54 13.65 11.98
N THR A 12 -36.88 14.80 12.21
CA THR A 12 -35.95 15.40 11.22
C THR A 12 -34.49 15.40 11.62
N LEU A 13 -34.09 14.69 12.68
CA LEU A 13 -32.71 14.64 13.16
C LEU A 13 -31.99 13.30 12.87
N ALA A 14 -32.61 12.39 12.10
CA ALA A 14 -32.05 11.08 11.80
C ALA A 14 -31.50 10.90 10.36
N LEU A 15 -31.33 11.97 9.59
CA LEU A 15 -30.88 11.91 8.19
C LEU A 15 -29.53 12.62 7.96
N GLY A 16 -28.58 12.43 8.86
CA GLY A 16 -27.27 13.07 8.78
C GLY A 16 -26.06 12.17 9.03
N ALA A 17 -26.24 10.88 9.23
CA ALA A 17 -25.11 9.95 9.19
C ALA A 17 -24.78 9.64 7.72
N ARG A 18 -24.27 10.64 6.98
CA ARG A 18 -23.47 10.35 5.81
C ARG A 18 -22.32 9.51 6.35
N ALA A 19 -22.22 8.25 5.87
CA ALA A 19 -20.99 7.50 5.96
C ALA A 19 -19.90 8.44 5.41
N GLN A 20 -19.14 9.10 6.28
CA GLN A 20 -17.90 9.75 5.89
C GLN A 20 -17.08 8.62 5.30
N GLY A 21 -16.94 8.62 3.98
CA GLY A 21 -16.07 7.70 3.30
C GLY A 21 -14.74 7.78 4.03
N LYS A 22 -14.28 6.66 4.58
CA LYS A 22 -13.01 6.58 5.29
C LYS A 22 -11.96 7.09 4.32
N ASN A 23 -11.43 8.26 4.56
CA ASN A 23 -10.36 8.85 3.76
C ASN A 23 -9.09 8.86 4.60
N ILE A 24 -7.95 8.58 3.99
CA ILE A 24 -6.65 8.68 4.62
C ILE A 24 -5.92 9.86 3.94
N PRO A 25 -6.01 11.08 4.49
CA PRO A 25 -5.53 12.30 3.81
C PRO A 25 -4.05 12.26 3.44
N LEU A 26 -3.25 11.50 4.18
CA LEU A 26 -1.84 11.29 3.87
C LEU A 26 -1.67 10.52 2.55
N LEU A 27 -2.49 9.48 2.34
CA LEU A 27 -2.43 8.65 1.13
C LEU A 27 -3.04 9.34 -0.10
N ASP A 28 -3.95 10.30 0.08
CA ASP A 28 -4.49 11.08 -1.04
C ASP A 28 -3.40 11.91 -1.74
N LYS A 29 -2.34 12.28 -1.03
CA LYS A 29 -1.20 13.00 -1.59
C LYS A 29 -0.31 12.12 -2.49
N VAL A 30 -0.43 10.79 -2.40
CA VAL A 30 0.38 9.87 -3.22
C VAL A 30 0.10 10.07 -4.71
N GLU A 31 -1.18 10.32 -5.05
CA GLU A 31 -1.55 10.67 -6.41
C GLU A 31 -0.89 11.99 -6.82
N GLY A 32 -0.08 11.97 -7.87
CA GLY A 32 0.62 13.17 -8.36
C GLY A 32 2.02 13.41 -7.80
N HIS A 33 2.48 12.59 -6.86
CA HIS A 33 3.83 12.69 -6.29
C HIS A 33 4.65 11.43 -6.54
N ARG A 34 5.97 11.59 -6.45
CA ARG A 34 6.90 10.52 -6.17
C ARG A 34 7.05 10.44 -4.65
N VAL A 35 6.83 9.27 -4.08
CA VAL A 35 6.80 9.09 -2.63
C VAL A 35 7.87 8.08 -2.23
N THR A 36 8.65 8.39 -1.19
CA THR A 36 9.60 7.48 -0.57
C THR A 36 9.23 7.29 0.88
N PHE A 37 9.46 6.10 1.42
CA PHE A 37 9.22 5.79 2.82
C PHE A 37 9.93 4.51 3.24
N HIS A 38 10.17 4.38 4.54
CA HIS A 38 10.53 3.13 5.18
C HIS A 38 9.28 2.38 5.61
N TYR A 39 9.25 1.05 5.47
CA TYR A 39 8.10 0.24 5.88
C TYR A 39 8.51 -0.92 6.79
N THR A 40 7.59 -1.32 7.66
CA THR A 40 7.58 -2.62 8.34
C THR A 40 6.29 -3.33 8.00
N TYR A 41 6.39 -4.57 7.57
CA TYR A 41 5.27 -5.46 7.30
C TYR A 41 5.20 -6.57 8.34
N SER A 42 4.02 -6.79 8.91
CA SER A 42 3.79 -7.81 9.95
C SER A 42 2.49 -8.55 9.68
N LEU A 43 2.44 -9.81 10.09
CA LEU A 43 1.23 -10.64 10.01
C LEU A 43 0.75 -11.06 11.40
N SER A 44 -0.56 -11.19 11.54
CA SER A 44 -1.25 -11.81 12.68
C SER A 44 -2.22 -12.86 12.16
N GLN A 45 -2.22 -14.04 12.76
CA GLN A 45 -3.14 -15.12 12.44
C GLN A 45 -3.94 -15.49 13.68
N LYS A 46 -5.25 -15.78 13.50
CA LYS A 46 -6.17 -16.25 14.55
C LYS A 46 -6.17 -15.34 15.79
N GLY A 47 -6.01 -14.03 15.60
CA GLY A 47 -5.99 -13.06 16.70
C GLY A 47 -4.69 -13.03 17.54
N SER A 48 -3.62 -13.69 17.09
CA SER A 48 -2.30 -13.62 17.71
C SER A 48 -1.70 -12.21 17.63
N SER A 49 -0.62 -11.97 18.33
CA SER A 49 0.19 -10.75 18.16
C SER A 49 0.76 -10.66 16.77
N PHE A 50 0.99 -9.43 16.27
CA PHE A 50 1.66 -9.20 15.01
C PHE A 50 3.12 -9.65 15.06
N THR A 51 3.50 -10.50 14.12
CA THR A 51 4.89 -10.96 13.94
C THR A 51 5.48 -10.22 12.75
N PRO A 52 6.60 -9.49 12.91
CA PRO A 52 7.32 -8.86 11.80
C PRO A 52 7.75 -9.91 10.78
N ILE A 53 7.52 -9.63 9.50
CA ILE A 53 7.90 -10.49 8.36
C ILE A 53 9.07 -9.87 7.61
N THR A 54 8.97 -8.57 7.30
CA THR A 54 10.00 -7.83 6.57
C THR A 54 9.93 -6.35 6.86
N GLU A 55 11.03 -5.68 6.61
CA GLU A 55 11.15 -4.22 6.58
C GLU A 55 12.05 -3.80 5.41
N GLY A 56 11.99 -2.54 5.03
CA GLY A 56 12.79 -2.02 3.94
C GLY A 56 12.32 -0.65 3.46
N ASP A 57 12.79 -0.27 2.27
CA ASP A 57 12.54 1.02 1.69
C ASP A 57 11.70 0.91 0.42
N VAL A 58 10.86 1.91 0.19
CA VAL A 58 10.00 1.99 -0.99
C VAL A 58 10.16 3.35 -1.65
N THR A 59 10.22 3.33 -2.98
CA THR A 59 9.96 4.48 -3.84
C THR A 59 8.79 4.14 -4.74
N VAL A 60 7.76 4.99 -4.80
CA VAL A 60 6.59 4.78 -5.64
C VAL A 60 6.23 6.04 -6.41
N GLU A 61 5.77 5.86 -7.66
CA GLU A 61 5.21 6.93 -8.50
C GLU A 61 4.06 6.38 -9.35
N GLY A 62 2.83 6.66 -8.95
CA GLY A 62 1.64 6.04 -9.51
C GLY A 62 1.60 4.54 -9.19
N ASN A 63 1.61 3.70 -10.24
CA ASN A 63 1.67 2.24 -10.12
C ASN A 63 3.08 1.65 -10.32
N ALA A 64 4.09 2.50 -10.55
CA ALA A 64 5.48 2.09 -10.66
C ALA A 64 6.17 2.19 -9.30
N TYR A 65 7.07 1.25 -8.99
CA TYR A 65 7.72 1.23 -7.69
C TYR A 65 9.08 0.52 -7.70
N ILE A 66 9.90 0.88 -6.72
CA ILE A 66 11.08 0.14 -6.26
C ILE A 66 10.84 -0.21 -4.81
N LEU A 67 11.02 -1.48 -4.45
CA LEU A 67 10.90 -1.97 -3.08
C LEU A 67 12.18 -2.73 -2.75
N GLN A 68 12.77 -2.42 -1.62
CA GLN A 68 13.93 -3.12 -1.08
C GLN A 68 13.55 -3.76 0.26
N GLY A 69 13.94 -5.02 0.45
CA GLY A 69 13.69 -5.78 1.69
C GLY A 69 14.10 -7.24 1.55
N LEU A 70 14.45 -7.89 2.65
CA LEU A 70 14.90 -9.29 2.70
C LEU A 70 16.09 -9.62 1.77
N GLY A 71 17.00 -8.66 1.54
CA GLY A 71 18.11 -8.83 0.61
C GLY A 71 17.73 -8.78 -0.88
N MET A 72 16.46 -8.56 -1.18
CA MET A 72 15.93 -8.49 -2.55
C MET A 72 15.60 -7.05 -2.92
N GLU A 73 15.65 -6.77 -4.22
CA GLU A 73 15.13 -5.53 -4.79
C GLU A 73 14.05 -5.85 -5.83
N VAL A 74 12.89 -5.25 -5.68
CA VAL A 74 11.77 -5.40 -6.61
C VAL A 74 11.57 -4.09 -7.35
N ILE A 75 11.62 -4.12 -8.69
CA ILE A 75 11.44 -2.95 -9.54
C ILE A 75 10.27 -3.22 -10.48
N SER A 76 9.30 -2.31 -10.53
CA SER A 76 8.14 -2.45 -11.40
C SER A 76 7.74 -1.14 -12.05
N ASP A 77 7.45 -1.18 -13.34
CA ASP A 77 6.85 -0.07 -14.11
C ASP A 77 5.31 -0.01 -13.98
N GLY A 78 4.73 -0.91 -13.18
CA GLY A 78 3.30 -1.09 -12.99
C GLY A 78 2.66 -2.14 -13.91
N THR A 79 3.44 -2.75 -14.80
CA THR A 79 3.01 -3.83 -15.71
C THR A 79 3.91 -5.04 -15.57
N THR A 80 5.20 -4.80 -15.63
CA THR A 80 6.27 -5.80 -15.48
C THR A 80 6.94 -5.60 -14.13
N ARG A 81 7.24 -6.69 -13.47
CA ARG A 81 7.95 -6.73 -12.20
C ARG A 81 9.24 -7.51 -12.36
N TRP A 82 10.33 -6.94 -11.92
CA TRP A 82 11.63 -7.55 -11.77
C TRP A 82 11.93 -7.76 -10.29
N THR A 83 12.29 -8.98 -9.91
CA THR A 83 12.80 -9.31 -8.57
C THR A 83 14.26 -9.69 -8.70
N LEU A 84 15.12 -8.96 -8.01
CA LEU A 84 16.58 -9.09 -8.12
C LEU A 84 17.16 -9.60 -6.81
N ASP A 85 17.93 -10.66 -6.86
CA ASP A 85 18.94 -10.99 -5.87
C ASP A 85 20.28 -10.46 -6.40
N ARG A 86 20.77 -9.39 -5.79
CA ARG A 86 22.00 -8.74 -6.25
C ARG A 86 23.25 -9.50 -5.87
N ASP A 87 23.20 -10.26 -4.77
CA ASP A 87 24.34 -11.06 -4.28
C ASP A 87 24.51 -12.34 -5.10
N ALA A 88 23.40 -13.03 -5.38
CA ALA A 88 23.39 -14.21 -6.24
C ALA A 88 23.49 -13.87 -7.73
N LYS A 89 23.26 -12.60 -8.13
CA LYS A 89 23.12 -12.17 -9.53
C LYS A 89 22.02 -12.95 -10.26
N GLU A 90 20.89 -13.11 -9.61
CA GLU A 90 19.69 -13.72 -10.16
C GLU A 90 18.59 -12.68 -10.33
N ALA A 91 17.82 -12.81 -11.39
CA ALA A 91 16.69 -11.94 -11.67
C ALA A 91 15.49 -12.77 -12.16
N MET A 92 14.34 -12.47 -11.66
CA MET A 92 13.06 -12.99 -12.14
C MET A 92 12.25 -11.85 -12.73
N VAL A 93 11.64 -12.06 -13.90
CA VAL A 93 10.76 -11.09 -14.52
C VAL A 93 9.37 -11.70 -14.75
N GLU A 94 8.34 -10.98 -14.35
CA GLU A 94 6.95 -11.45 -14.41
C GLU A 94 5.97 -10.28 -14.60
N LYS A 95 4.70 -10.60 -14.86
CA LYS A 95 3.63 -9.61 -14.88
C LYS A 95 3.19 -9.31 -13.45
N VAL A 96 2.89 -8.03 -13.17
CA VAL A 96 2.29 -7.62 -11.88
C VAL A 96 0.94 -8.30 -11.70
N GLN A 97 0.72 -8.94 -10.54
CA GLN A 97 -0.53 -9.59 -10.15
C GLN A 97 -1.30 -8.70 -9.16
N LYS A 98 -2.64 -8.77 -9.20
CA LYS A 98 -3.47 -7.98 -8.28
C LYS A 98 -3.34 -8.43 -6.82
N GLU A 99 -3.05 -9.70 -6.60
CA GLU A 99 -2.87 -10.32 -5.29
C GLU A 99 -1.65 -9.81 -4.55
N ASP A 100 -0.67 -9.26 -5.24
CA ASP A 100 0.56 -8.68 -4.67
C ASP A 100 0.28 -7.50 -3.72
N LEU A 101 -0.88 -6.88 -3.84
CA LEU A 101 -1.30 -5.76 -3.00
C LEU A 101 -1.19 -6.05 -1.49
N PHE A 102 -1.53 -7.26 -1.09
CA PHE A 102 -1.62 -7.63 0.33
C PHE A 102 -0.26 -7.83 1.01
N THR A 103 0.79 -7.94 0.22
CA THR A 103 2.17 -8.14 0.68
C THR A 103 3.11 -7.03 0.27
N ASN A 104 2.66 -6.15 -0.63
CA ASN A 104 3.48 -5.09 -1.21
C ASN A 104 3.02 -3.70 -0.75
N PRO A 105 3.79 -3.00 0.10
CA PRO A 105 3.43 -1.69 0.62
C PRO A 105 3.32 -0.61 -0.47
N ALA A 106 4.05 -0.73 -1.59
CA ALA A 106 3.96 0.21 -2.69
C ALA A 106 2.62 0.11 -3.42
N LEU A 107 2.15 -1.11 -3.67
CA LEU A 107 0.83 -1.35 -4.27
C LEU A 107 -0.29 -0.97 -3.29
N PHE A 108 -0.10 -1.25 -1.99
CA PHE A 108 -1.03 -0.86 -0.95
C PHE A 108 -1.31 0.66 -0.99
N ILE A 109 -0.28 1.51 -0.94
CA ILE A 109 -0.49 2.96 -0.90
C ILE A 109 -1.04 3.54 -2.20
N SER A 110 -0.79 2.93 -3.35
CA SER A 110 -1.30 3.38 -4.65
C SER A 110 -2.74 2.94 -4.93
N SER A 111 -3.23 1.89 -4.26
CA SER A 111 -4.55 1.30 -4.50
C SER A 111 -5.42 1.22 -3.24
N TYR A 112 -5.06 1.90 -2.16
CA TYR A 112 -5.72 1.78 -0.85
C TYR A 112 -7.23 2.05 -0.90
N LYS A 113 -7.68 2.91 -1.81
CA LYS A 113 -9.11 3.28 -1.96
C LYS A 113 -10.00 2.08 -2.29
N ASP A 114 -9.46 1.10 -3.00
CA ASP A 114 -10.20 -0.10 -3.40
C ASP A 114 -10.45 -1.06 -2.22
N TYR A 115 -9.79 -0.83 -1.07
CA TYR A 115 -9.80 -1.73 0.09
C TYR A 115 -10.15 -1.02 1.41
N MET A 116 -10.75 0.16 1.33
CA MET A 116 -11.07 0.99 2.50
C MET A 116 -11.95 0.31 3.53
N ASP A 117 -12.81 -0.60 3.12
CA ASP A 117 -13.66 -1.42 4.00
C ASP A 117 -12.87 -2.42 4.85
N ARG A 118 -11.68 -2.82 4.39
CA ARG A 118 -10.77 -3.75 5.06
C ARG A 118 -9.66 -3.07 5.85
N ILE A 119 -9.54 -1.75 5.72
CA ILE A 119 -8.46 -0.97 6.35
C ILE A 119 -8.92 -0.39 7.68
N LYS A 120 -8.11 -0.60 8.71
CA LYS A 120 -8.18 0.11 9.98
C LYS A 120 -6.94 0.98 10.14
N VAL A 121 -7.11 2.29 10.23
CA VAL A 121 -6.03 3.21 10.60
C VAL A 121 -5.83 3.13 12.10
N ASN A 122 -4.62 2.75 12.54
CA ASN A 122 -4.24 2.69 13.93
C ASN A 122 -3.64 4.02 14.39
N ALA A 123 -2.77 4.62 13.55
CA ALA A 123 -2.19 5.94 13.75
C ALA A 123 -1.85 6.59 12.41
N SER A 124 -1.92 7.92 12.34
CA SER A 124 -1.49 8.71 11.17
C SER A 124 -0.87 10.01 11.63
N GLY A 125 0.34 10.29 11.15
CA GLY A 125 1.10 11.52 11.36
C GLY A 125 1.23 12.34 10.07
N SER A 126 2.14 13.31 10.08
CA SER A 126 2.49 14.11 8.89
C SER A 126 3.32 13.33 7.87
N ASP A 127 4.12 12.39 8.34
CA ASP A 127 5.13 11.61 7.63
C ASP A 127 5.12 10.13 8.02
N SER A 128 4.07 9.68 8.71
CA SER A 128 3.94 8.30 9.20
C SER A 128 2.52 7.80 9.14
N LEU A 129 2.36 6.49 8.93
CA LEU A 129 1.08 5.82 8.87
C LEU A 129 1.20 4.41 9.45
N ASP A 130 0.28 4.04 10.33
CA ASP A 130 0.12 2.69 10.86
C ASP A 130 -1.28 2.19 10.51
N VAL A 131 -1.36 1.15 9.71
CA VAL A 131 -2.61 0.56 9.27
C VAL A 131 -2.64 -0.94 9.43
N THR A 132 -3.82 -1.47 9.70
CA THR A 132 -4.12 -2.90 9.69
C THR A 132 -5.09 -3.19 8.55
N LEU A 133 -4.75 -4.17 7.73
CA LEU A 133 -5.55 -4.68 6.63
C LEU A 133 -6.07 -6.07 6.99
N THR A 134 -7.38 -6.28 6.92
CA THR A 134 -8.00 -7.60 7.07
C THR A 134 -7.91 -8.35 5.74
N LEU A 135 -7.15 -9.44 5.69
CA LEU A 135 -6.97 -10.27 4.50
C LEU A 135 -8.12 -11.26 4.36
N ASP A 136 -8.42 -11.95 5.45
CA ASP A 136 -9.52 -12.91 5.62
C ASP A 136 -9.99 -12.93 7.08
N ASP A 137 -10.85 -13.88 7.44
CA ASP A 137 -11.44 -13.98 8.78
C ASP A 137 -10.40 -14.26 9.88
N GLU A 138 -9.28 -14.85 9.54
CA GLU A 138 -8.24 -15.28 10.48
C GLU A 138 -6.94 -14.49 10.35
N THR A 139 -6.71 -13.82 9.21
CA THR A 139 -5.41 -13.22 8.87
C THR A 139 -5.51 -11.70 8.74
N LYS A 140 -4.60 -11.01 9.40
CA LYS A 140 -4.43 -9.55 9.28
C LYS A 140 -3.00 -9.20 8.95
N ALA A 141 -2.83 -8.25 8.05
CA ALA A 141 -1.56 -7.62 7.76
C ALA A 141 -1.50 -6.25 8.45
N ARG A 142 -0.31 -5.84 8.88
CA ARG A 142 -0.06 -4.50 9.41
C ARG A 142 1.10 -3.89 8.65
N PHE A 143 0.88 -2.68 8.13
CA PHE A 143 1.90 -1.83 7.55
C PHE A 143 2.16 -0.65 8.48
N VAL A 144 3.42 -0.47 8.86
CA VAL A 144 3.90 0.73 9.53
C VAL A 144 4.83 1.43 8.56
N LEU A 145 4.42 2.61 8.08
CA LEU A 145 5.17 3.45 7.16
C LEU A 145 5.74 4.64 7.93
N LYS A 146 7.01 4.95 7.72
CA LYS A 146 7.73 6.04 8.38
C LYS A 146 8.54 6.83 7.37
N ASP A 147 8.93 8.03 7.75
CA ASP A 147 9.78 8.91 6.95
C ASP A 147 9.21 9.15 5.54
N ILE A 148 7.87 9.35 5.48
CA ILE A 148 7.16 9.53 4.21
C ILE A 148 7.50 10.90 3.65
N VAL A 149 8.17 10.91 2.48
CA VAL A 149 8.57 12.12 1.76
C VAL A 149 7.85 12.17 0.42
N PHE A 150 7.22 13.31 0.16
CA PHE A 150 6.54 13.61 -1.10
C PHE A 150 7.43 14.50 -1.96
N GLY A 151 7.88 14.00 -3.10
CA GLY A 151 8.70 14.68 -4.08
C GLY A 151 7.97 14.95 -5.40
N ALA A 152 8.57 15.76 -6.25
CA ALA A 152 8.08 15.94 -7.61
C ALA A 152 8.18 14.65 -8.41
N ARG A 153 7.22 14.40 -9.30
CA ARG A 153 7.27 13.29 -10.25
C ARG A 153 8.46 13.45 -11.20
N LYS A 154 9.15 12.32 -11.45
CA LYS A 154 10.32 12.27 -12.36
C LYS A 154 10.05 11.41 -13.60
N GLY A 155 8.89 10.79 -13.67
CA GLY A 155 8.54 9.81 -14.69
C GLY A 155 9.02 8.39 -14.35
N LYS A 156 8.69 7.45 -15.23
CA LYS A 156 8.83 6.01 -14.94
C LYS A 156 10.18 5.41 -15.38
N SER A 157 11.11 6.18 -15.91
CA SER A 157 12.40 5.66 -16.41
C SER A 157 13.20 4.90 -15.35
N ASP A 158 13.15 5.37 -14.10
CA ASP A 158 13.86 4.75 -12.97
C ASP A 158 13.26 3.39 -12.54
N PHE A 159 12.03 3.10 -12.98
CA PHE A 159 11.28 1.89 -12.64
C PHE A 159 11.29 0.84 -13.75
N SER A 160 12.06 1.07 -14.82
CA SER A 160 12.13 0.16 -15.96
C SER A 160 13.49 -0.53 -16.01
N LEU A 161 13.46 -1.86 -16.10
CA LEU A 161 14.64 -2.68 -16.36
C LEU A 161 14.48 -3.43 -17.68
N THR A 162 15.61 -3.75 -18.27
CA THR A 162 15.73 -4.64 -19.45
C THR A 162 16.82 -5.66 -19.17
N GLU A 163 16.78 -6.80 -19.85
CA GLU A 163 17.85 -7.80 -19.78
C GLU A 163 19.23 -7.21 -20.06
N LYS A 164 19.30 -6.23 -20.98
CA LYS A 164 20.56 -5.53 -21.29
C LYS A 164 21.13 -4.71 -20.12
N SER A 165 20.29 -4.33 -19.16
CA SER A 165 20.73 -3.63 -17.94
C SER A 165 21.35 -4.59 -16.92
N LEU A 166 21.25 -5.90 -17.13
CA LEU A 166 21.64 -6.96 -16.21
C LEU A 166 22.55 -7.99 -16.90
N PRO A 167 23.69 -7.59 -17.49
CA PRO A 167 24.50 -8.46 -18.37
C PRO A 167 25.07 -9.69 -17.66
N ASP A 168 25.22 -9.63 -16.33
CA ASP A 168 25.84 -10.71 -15.54
C ASP A 168 24.81 -11.50 -14.71
N TYR A 169 23.51 -11.29 -14.95
CA TYR A 169 22.45 -11.95 -14.18
C TYR A 169 21.91 -13.19 -14.89
N LEU A 170 21.64 -14.23 -14.11
CA LEU A 170 20.80 -15.33 -14.55
C LEU A 170 19.35 -14.87 -14.51
N ILE A 171 18.71 -14.77 -15.68
CA ILE A 171 17.35 -14.23 -15.80
C ILE A 171 16.37 -15.36 -16.03
N THR A 172 15.33 -15.42 -15.19
CA THR A 172 14.16 -16.29 -15.34
C THR A 172 12.97 -15.45 -15.80
N ASP A 173 12.49 -15.67 -17.02
CA ASP A 173 11.31 -14.97 -17.59
C ASP A 173 10.05 -15.81 -17.41
N LEU A 174 9.08 -15.27 -16.65
CA LEU A 174 7.77 -15.87 -16.35
C LEU A 174 6.57 -15.09 -16.94
N ARG A 175 6.83 -14.19 -17.90
CA ARG A 175 5.77 -13.34 -18.50
C ARG A 175 4.83 -14.06 -19.44
#